data_bb570bc9a2dbbda56a8030fcc3dd5ab9
#
_entry.id   bb570bc9a2dbbda56a8030fcc3dd5ab9
#
_cell.length_a   1.000
_cell.length_b   1.000
_cell.length_c   1.000
_cell.angle_alpha   90.00
_cell.angle_beta   90.00
_cell.angle_gamma   90.00
#
_symmetry.space_group_name_H-M   'P 1'
#
loop_
_entity.id
_entity.type
_entity.pdbx_description
1 polymer ?
#
loop_
_entity_poly.entity_id
_entity_poly.type
_entity_poly.pdbx_seq_one_letter_code
_entity_poly.pdbx_strand_id
1 'polypeptide(L)'
;MMKRYLVILLLALLPGLALRAQEYRVDNGSAQVDSTLMGRSILSVMGSGVTVNQSRAMRTAFDNYVSNNASKKLTGYRIRVYFENGQNARNRSEAVARSISGAYPGMGVYRTFESPNFKVCVGDFRTKDEALKVYHSLKGAYPTAIILRETINYPR
;
A
#
# COMPACT_ATOMS: atom_id res chain seq x y z
N MET A 1 12.90 -16.95 68.80
CA MET A 1 13.79 -16.67 67.63
C MET A 1 13.54 -17.63 66.46
N MET A 2 13.19 -18.87 66.66
CA MET A 2 12.99 -19.89 65.59
C MET A 2 11.87 -19.56 64.57
N LYS A 3 10.78 -18.91 64.98
CA LYS A 3 9.66 -18.58 64.05
C LYS A 3 10.07 -17.59 62.93
N ARG A 4 11.02 -16.71 63.12
CA ARG A 4 11.51 -15.74 62.12
C ARG A 4 12.34 -16.42 61.03
N TYR A 5 13.11 -17.41 61.38
CA TYR A 5 13.93 -18.15 60.41
C TYR A 5 13.12 -19.11 59.54
N LEU A 6 12.00 -19.61 60.10
CA LEU A 6 11.07 -20.49 59.38
C LEU A 6 10.33 -19.73 58.27
N VAL A 7 9.98 -18.44 58.46
CA VAL A 7 9.36 -17.59 57.45
C VAL A 7 10.36 -17.26 56.35
N ILE A 8 11.60 -17.00 56.69
CA ILE A 8 12.68 -16.73 55.73
C ILE A 8 13.01 -17.94 54.88
N LEU A 9 13.00 -19.13 55.50
CA LEU A 9 13.22 -20.41 54.81
C LEU A 9 12.06 -20.71 53.83
N LEU A 10 10.82 -20.40 54.24
CA LEU A 10 9.62 -20.60 53.40
C LEU A 10 9.62 -19.64 52.19
N LEU A 11 10.17 -18.40 52.34
CA LEU A 11 10.28 -17.45 51.26
C LEU A 11 11.38 -17.82 50.25
N ALA A 12 12.43 -18.53 50.74
CA ALA A 12 13.54 -18.99 49.91
C ALA A 12 13.18 -20.28 49.11
N LEU A 13 12.08 -20.96 49.48
CA LEU A 13 11.61 -22.17 48.81
C LEU A 13 10.56 -21.91 47.74
N LEU A 14 10.31 -20.62 47.36
CA LEU A 14 9.54 -20.27 46.19
C LEU A 14 10.49 -20.28 44.97
N PRO A 15 10.74 -21.46 44.33
CA PRO A 15 11.49 -21.47 43.10
C PRO A 15 10.59 -20.89 42.02
N GLY A 16 10.90 -19.64 41.61
CA GLY A 16 10.72 -19.25 40.24
C GLY A 16 9.35 -19.54 39.64
N LEU A 17 8.31 -18.86 40.10
CA LEU A 17 7.29 -18.40 39.17
C LEU A 17 7.96 -17.36 38.26
N ALA A 18 8.86 -17.87 37.42
CA ALA A 18 9.25 -17.14 36.24
C ALA A 18 7.97 -16.99 35.44
N LEU A 19 7.30 -15.83 35.60
CA LEU A 19 6.38 -15.30 34.62
C LEU A 19 7.17 -15.29 33.32
N ARG A 20 7.02 -16.37 32.53
CA ARG A 20 7.40 -16.32 31.11
C ARG A 20 6.45 -15.30 30.51
N ALA A 21 6.84 -14.04 30.55
CA ALA A 21 6.33 -13.08 29.62
C ALA A 21 6.55 -13.74 28.25
N GLN A 22 5.47 -14.15 27.61
CA GLN A 22 5.50 -14.56 26.21
C GLN A 22 5.97 -13.31 25.47
N GLU A 23 7.26 -13.27 25.18
CA GLU A 23 7.82 -12.27 24.29
C GLU A 23 7.11 -12.47 22.97
N TYR A 24 6.10 -11.63 22.69
CA TYR A 24 5.47 -11.56 21.39
C TYR A 24 6.55 -11.03 20.44
N ARG A 25 7.31 -11.93 19.85
CA ARG A 25 8.24 -11.64 18.79
C ARG A 25 7.38 -11.21 17.60
N VAL A 26 7.25 -9.90 17.43
CA VAL A 26 6.86 -9.35 16.13
C VAL A 26 8.01 -9.73 15.20
N ASP A 27 7.81 -10.80 14.45
CA ASP A 27 8.73 -11.14 13.37
C ASP A 27 8.56 -10.04 12.31
N ASN A 28 9.41 -9.01 12.38
CA ASN A 28 9.57 -7.98 11.35
C ASN A 28 10.27 -8.56 10.12
N GLY A 29 10.21 -9.86 9.93
CA GLY A 29 10.50 -10.47 8.66
C GLY A 29 9.62 -9.75 7.65
N SER A 30 10.24 -9.03 6.72
CA SER A 30 9.59 -8.50 5.54
C SER A 30 8.75 -9.64 4.97
N ALA A 31 7.44 -9.64 5.28
CA ALA A 31 6.51 -10.58 4.69
C ALA A 31 6.61 -10.33 3.19
N GLN A 32 7.39 -11.15 2.52
CA GLN A 32 7.47 -11.13 1.07
C GLN A 32 6.05 -11.43 0.60
N VAL A 33 5.39 -10.38 0.10
CA VAL A 33 4.04 -10.53 -0.43
C VAL A 33 4.14 -11.51 -1.58
N ASP A 34 3.56 -12.69 -1.40
CA ASP A 34 3.51 -13.68 -2.47
C ASP A 34 2.60 -13.16 -3.59
N SER A 35 3.23 -12.66 -4.64
CA SER A 35 2.54 -12.10 -5.79
C SER A 35 1.66 -13.13 -6.52
N THR A 36 1.89 -14.44 -6.32
CA THR A 36 1.06 -15.50 -6.91
C THR A 36 -0.35 -15.55 -6.31
N LEU A 37 -0.51 -14.97 -5.12
CA LEU A 37 -1.78 -14.89 -4.40
C LEU A 37 -2.60 -13.64 -4.77
N MET A 38 -1.98 -12.69 -5.48
CA MET A 38 -2.65 -11.46 -5.87
C MET A 38 -3.81 -11.74 -6.86
N GLY A 39 -4.97 -11.16 -6.56
CA GLY A 39 -6.18 -11.33 -7.36
C GLY A 39 -6.93 -12.64 -7.10
N ARG A 40 -6.42 -13.55 -6.26
CA ARG A 40 -7.13 -14.75 -5.85
C ARG A 40 -8.08 -14.46 -4.69
N SER A 41 -9.23 -15.14 -4.67
CA SER A 41 -10.13 -15.06 -3.52
C SER A 41 -9.41 -15.62 -2.28
N ILE A 42 -9.51 -14.91 -1.16
CA ILE A 42 -8.97 -15.37 0.12
C ILE A 42 -9.49 -16.78 0.48
N LEU A 43 -10.74 -17.08 0.12
CA LEU A 43 -11.36 -18.39 0.34
C LEU A 43 -10.70 -19.51 -0.49
N SER A 44 -10.08 -19.18 -1.62
CA SER A 44 -9.35 -20.15 -2.44
C SER A 44 -7.90 -20.35 -1.98
N VAL A 45 -7.37 -19.41 -1.21
CA VAL A 45 -6.00 -19.43 -0.67
C VAL A 45 -5.94 -20.07 0.71
N MET A 46 -7.03 -19.97 1.47
CA MET A 46 -7.17 -20.66 2.76
C MET A 46 -7.16 -22.15 2.49
N GLY A 47 -6.03 -22.81 2.76
CA GLY A 47 -5.84 -24.24 2.51
C GLY A 47 -6.87 -25.13 3.21
N SER A 48 -6.77 -26.45 3.03
CA SER A 48 -7.71 -27.48 3.53
C SER A 48 -7.91 -27.50 5.06
N GLY A 49 -7.11 -26.73 5.82
CA GLY A 49 -7.25 -26.61 7.27
C GLY A 49 -8.35 -25.67 7.76
N VAL A 50 -8.99 -24.92 6.86
CA VAL A 50 -10.06 -23.97 7.23
C VAL A 50 -11.36 -24.34 6.53
N THR A 51 -12.36 -24.71 7.32
CA THR A 51 -13.73 -24.96 6.82
C THR A 51 -14.54 -23.66 6.90
N VAL A 52 -14.85 -23.08 5.75
CA VAL A 52 -15.70 -21.89 5.67
C VAL A 52 -17.16 -22.32 5.55
N ASN A 53 -17.92 -22.16 6.64
CA ASN A 53 -19.34 -22.49 6.65
C ASN A 53 -20.16 -21.25 6.25
N GLN A 54 -20.52 -21.17 4.98
CA GLN A 54 -21.33 -20.07 4.42
C GLN A 54 -22.40 -20.62 3.46
N SER A 55 -23.55 -19.95 3.40
CA SER A 55 -24.59 -20.29 2.45
C SER A 55 -24.13 -20.00 1.01
N ARG A 56 -24.69 -20.74 0.03
CA ARG A 56 -24.46 -20.48 -1.40
C ARG A 56 -24.82 -19.04 -1.80
N ALA A 57 -25.92 -18.51 -1.26
CA ALA A 57 -26.35 -17.15 -1.52
C ALA A 57 -25.32 -16.12 -1.05
N MET A 58 -24.72 -16.31 0.13
CA MET A 58 -23.65 -15.45 0.65
C MET A 58 -22.42 -15.49 -0.26
N ARG A 59 -22.02 -16.66 -0.71
CA ARG A 59 -20.88 -16.82 -1.60
C ARG A 59 -21.09 -16.10 -2.93
N THR A 60 -22.27 -16.30 -3.54
CA THR A 60 -22.63 -15.60 -4.80
C THR A 60 -22.68 -14.08 -4.62
N ALA A 61 -23.22 -13.60 -3.50
CA ALA A 61 -23.25 -12.16 -3.19
C ALA A 61 -21.85 -11.58 -3.04
N PHE A 62 -20.96 -12.30 -2.39
CA PHE A 62 -19.55 -11.91 -2.23
C PHE A 62 -18.80 -11.89 -3.57
N ASP A 63 -18.93 -12.93 -4.39
CA ASP A 63 -18.28 -13.01 -5.71
C ASP A 63 -18.78 -11.87 -6.63
N ASN A 64 -20.07 -11.58 -6.61
CA ASN A 64 -20.66 -10.44 -7.34
C ASN A 64 -20.11 -9.10 -6.82
N TYR A 65 -19.98 -8.94 -5.51
CA TYR A 65 -19.44 -7.72 -4.91
C TYR A 65 -17.98 -7.50 -5.33
N VAL A 66 -17.16 -8.53 -5.28
CA VAL A 66 -15.74 -8.48 -5.69
C VAL A 66 -15.63 -8.16 -7.18
N SER A 67 -16.41 -8.84 -8.03
CA SER A 67 -16.41 -8.61 -9.48
C SER A 67 -16.85 -7.18 -9.84
N ASN A 68 -17.91 -6.67 -9.19
CA ASN A 68 -18.38 -5.32 -9.41
C ASN A 68 -17.38 -4.25 -8.91
N ASN A 69 -16.63 -4.55 -7.84
CA ASN A 69 -15.63 -3.63 -7.32
C ASN A 69 -14.36 -3.59 -8.19
N ALA A 70 -14.02 -4.66 -8.89
CA ALA A 70 -12.89 -4.68 -9.81
C ALA A 70 -13.00 -3.64 -10.95
N SER A 71 -14.23 -3.28 -11.33
CA SER A 71 -14.51 -2.26 -12.35
C SER A 71 -14.63 -0.83 -11.79
N LYS A 72 -14.71 -0.67 -10.46
CA LYS A 72 -14.83 0.65 -9.84
C LYS A 72 -13.54 1.43 -9.93
N LYS A 73 -13.65 2.65 -10.43
CA LYS A 73 -12.52 3.58 -10.45
C LYS A 73 -12.34 4.19 -9.07
N LEU A 74 -11.11 4.17 -8.58
CA LEU A 74 -10.75 4.79 -7.31
C LEU A 74 -10.41 6.27 -7.52
N THR A 75 -10.96 7.15 -6.70
CA THR A 75 -10.55 8.55 -6.68
C THR A 75 -9.39 8.72 -5.71
N GLY A 76 -8.34 9.38 -6.17
CA GLY A 76 -7.13 9.64 -5.37
C GLY A 76 -6.41 10.89 -5.87
N TYR A 77 -5.08 10.87 -5.76
CA TYR A 77 -4.24 12.01 -6.11
C TYR A 77 -3.12 11.59 -7.04
N ARG A 78 -2.80 12.48 -8.00
CA ARG A 78 -1.65 12.38 -8.89
C ARG A 78 -0.88 13.69 -8.86
N ILE A 79 0.40 13.64 -9.17
CA ILE A 79 1.23 14.83 -9.31
C ILE A 79 1.37 15.11 -10.80
N ARG A 80 0.81 16.21 -11.27
CA ARG A 80 1.01 16.70 -12.63
C ARG A 80 2.33 17.45 -12.69
N VAL A 81 3.27 16.96 -13.48
CA VAL A 81 4.64 17.50 -13.63
C VAL A 81 4.82 18.27 -14.93
N TYR A 82 3.96 18.03 -15.91
CA TYR A 82 4.02 18.69 -17.21
C TYR A 82 2.60 18.96 -17.74
N PHE A 83 2.39 20.15 -18.28
CA PHE A 83 1.14 20.54 -18.91
C PHE A 83 1.39 21.69 -19.86
N GLU A 84 1.57 21.39 -21.16
CA GLU A 84 1.84 22.39 -22.18
C GLU A 84 1.19 22.00 -23.51
N ASN A 85 1.01 23.02 -24.34
CA ASN A 85 0.61 22.89 -25.74
C ASN A 85 1.75 23.35 -26.67
N GLY A 86 1.53 23.21 -27.95
CA GLY A 86 2.48 23.68 -28.98
C GLY A 86 3.17 22.54 -29.72
N GLN A 87 3.92 22.95 -30.76
CA GLN A 87 4.47 22.05 -31.76
C GLN A 87 5.38 20.95 -31.18
N ASN A 88 6.15 21.26 -30.13
CA ASN A 88 7.07 20.32 -29.49
C ASN A 88 6.54 19.70 -28.19
N ALA A 89 5.31 20.04 -27.75
CA ALA A 89 4.75 19.57 -26.46
C ALA A 89 4.67 18.06 -26.38
N ARG A 90 4.39 17.39 -27.52
CA ARG A 90 4.38 15.92 -27.59
C ARG A 90 5.74 15.32 -27.22
N ASN A 91 6.81 15.78 -27.88
CA ASN A 91 8.15 15.24 -27.67
C ASN A 91 8.68 15.59 -26.27
N ARG A 92 8.40 16.80 -25.77
CA ARG A 92 8.76 17.21 -24.42
C ARG A 92 8.04 16.38 -23.36
N SER A 93 6.74 16.15 -23.53
CA SER A 93 5.98 15.30 -22.60
C SER A 93 6.51 13.88 -22.54
N GLU A 94 6.96 13.33 -23.66
CA GLU A 94 7.56 12.00 -23.73
C GLU A 94 8.94 11.96 -23.06
N ALA A 95 9.77 12.98 -23.26
CA ALA A 95 11.07 13.10 -22.59
C ALA A 95 10.90 13.20 -21.06
N VAL A 96 9.95 14.00 -20.59
CA VAL A 96 9.62 14.12 -19.16
C VAL A 96 9.14 12.78 -18.60
N ALA A 97 8.24 12.09 -19.30
CA ALA A 97 7.74 10.79 -18.85
C ALA A 97 8.86 9.75 -18.74
N ARG A 98 9.77 9.69 -19.72
CA ARG A 98 10.94 8.77 -19.69
C ARG A 98 11.89 9.11 -18.55
N SER A 99 12.19 10.39 -18.34
CA SER A 99 13.08 10.86 -17.28
C SER A 99 12.55 10.44 -15.90
N ILE A 100 11.25 10.61 -15.65
CA ILE A 100 10.64 10.23 -14.36
C ILE A 100 10.59 8.71 -14.19
N SER A 101 10.23 7.97 -15.25
CA SER A 101 10.22 6.50 -15.18
C SER A 101 11.60 5.92 -14.87
N GLY A 102 12.67 6.56 -15.37
CA GLY A 102 14.04 6.17 -15.06
C GLY A 102 14.48 6.53 -13.63
N ALA A 103 14.07 7.72 -13.15
CA ALA A 103 14.45 8.21 -11.83
C ALA A 103 13.64 7.55 -10.68
N TYR A 104 12.41 7.15 -10.95
CA TYR A 104 11.48 6.57 -9.97
C TYR A 104 10.91 5.24 -10.48
N PRO A 105 11.71 4.16 -10.51
CA PRO A 105 11.24 2.84 -10.94
C PRO A 105 10.12 2.35 -10.02
N GLY A 106 9.03 1.85 -10.62
CA GLY A 106 7.84 1.39 -9.90
C GLY A 106 6.76 2.44 -9.69
N MET A 107 7.03 3.72 -9.96
CA MET A 107 6.01 4.77 -9.93
C MET A 107 5.26 4.85 -11.25
N GLY A 108 3.93 4.84 -11.21
CA GLY A 108 3.09 5.01 -12.40
C GLY A 108 3.32 6.36 -13.06
N VAL A 109 3.61 6.38 -14.36
CA VAL A 109 3.74 7.60 -15.15
C VAL A 109 2.70 7.58 -16.25
N TYR A 110 1.86 8.61 -16.30
CA TYR A 110 0.70 8.69 -17.18
C TYR A 110 0.83 9.91 -18.08
N ARG A 111 1.05 9.66 -19.36
CA ARG A 111 1.05 10.68 -20.39
C ARG A 111 -0.28 10.68 -21.13
N THR A 112 -1.02 11.76 -21.06
CA THR A 112 -2.32 11.94 -21.72
C THR A 112 -2.32 13.19 -22.57
N PHE A 113 -3.17 13.19 -23.61
CA PHE A 113 -3.46 14.39 -24.40
C PHE A 113 -4.86 14.87 -24.02
N GLU A 114 -4.92 16.07 -23.46
CA GLU A 114 -6.16 16.79 -23.17
C GLU A 114 -6.16 18.05 -24.04
N SER A 115 -6.81 17.97 -25.19
CA SER A 115 -6.76 19.01 -26.22
C SER A 115 -6.89 20.42 -25.63
N PRO A 116 -5.98 21.34 -25.94
CA PRO A 116 -4.79 21.22 -26.83
C PRO A 116 -3.51 20.78 -26.11
N ASN A 117 -3.55 20.39 -24.84
CA ASN A 117 -2.38 20.19 -23.98
C ASN A 117 -1.95 18.73 -23.89
N PHE A 118 -0.63 18.52 -23.83
CA PHE A 118 -0.04 17.27 -23.35
C PHE A 118 0.19 17.35 -21.84
N LYS A 119 -0.30 16.34 -21.12
CA LYS A 119 -0.23 16.24 -19.67
C LYS A 119 0.61 15.02 -19.28
N VAL A 120 1.50 15.19 -18.30
CA VAL A 120 2.17 14.08 -17.63
C VAL A 120 1.86 14.12 -16.16
N CYS A 121 1.25 13.04 -15.67
CA CYS A 121 0.94 12.82 -14.26
C CYS A 121 1.74 11.64 -13.72
N VAL A 122 2.05 11.67 -12.42
CA VAL A 122 2.91 10.71 -11.75
C VAL A 122 2.26 10.23 -10.46
N GLY A 123 2.36 8.93 -10.23
CA GLY A 123 1.90 8.25 -9.03
C GLY A 123 0.39 8.00 -9.00
N ASP A 124 -0.01 7.04 -8.19
CA ASP A 124 -1.39 6.73 -7.83
C ASP A 124 -1.48 6.76 -6.30
N PHE A 125 -1.72 7.95 -5.73
CA PHE A 125 -1.74 8.17 -4.29
C PHE A 125 -3.17 8.14 -3.77
N ARG A 126 -3.41 7.40 -2.68
CA ARG A 126 -4.74 7.34 -2.07
C ARG A 126 -5.04 8.59 -1.25
N THR A 127 -4.02 9.17 -0.64
CA THR A 127 -4.14 10.35 0.21
C THR A 127 -3.29 11.51 -0.33
N LYS A 128 -3.67 12.72 0.04
CA LYS A 128 -2.91 13.92 -0.31
C LYS A 128 -1.53 13.94 0.36
N ASP A 129 -1.44 13.37 1.57
CA ASP A 129 -0.20 13.35 2.34
C ASP A 129 0.84 12.42 1.71
N GLU A 130 0.41 11.27 1.15
CA GLU A 130 1.28 10.42 0.34
C GLU A 130 1.80 11.17 -0.88
N ALA A 131 0.93 11.87 -1.60
CA ALA A 131 1.31 12.68 -2.75
C ALA A 131 2.27 13.81 -2.37
N LEU A 132 2.08 14.47 -1.22
CA LEU A 132 2.94 15.55 -0.75
C LEU A 132 4.39 15.11 -0.53
N LYS A 133 4.61 13.93 0.01
CA LYS A 133 5.97 13.39 0.23
C LYS A 133 6.75 13.32 -1.08
N VAL A 134 6.13 12.78 -2.13
CA VAL A 134 6.75 12.65 -3.45
C VAL A 134 6.80 13.99 -4.17
N TYR A 135 5.79 14.83 -4.01
CA TYR A 135 5.76 16.17 -4.58
C TYR A 135 6.96 17.02 -4.17
N HIS A 136 7.33 16.98 -2.89
CA HIS A 136 8.51 17.72 -2.42
C HIS A 136 9.81 17.27 -3.08
N SER A 137 9.97 15.99 -3.36
CA SER A 137 11.15 15.49 -4.08
C SER A 137 11.15 15.85 -5.56
N LEU A 138 9.98 15.97 -6.18
CA LEU A 138 9.83 16.31 -7.60
C LEU A 138 9.91 17.82 -7.86
N LYS A 139 9.52 18.66 -6.91
CA LYS A 139 9.37 20.10 -7.11
C LYS A 139 10.68 20.82 -7.47
N GLY A 140 11.82 20.30 -7.02
CA GLY A 140 13.13 20.83 -7.39
C GLY A 140 13.42 20.71 -8.88
N ALA A 141 13.10 19.57 -9.47
CA ALA A 141 13.29 19.30 -10.90
C ALA A 141 12.11 19.80 -11.77
N TYR A 142 10.90 19.85 -11.21
CA TYR A 142 9.66 20.24 -11.89
C TYR A 142 8.92 21.34 -11.11
N PRO A 143 9.36 22.61 -11.21
CA PRO A 143 8.77 23.71 -10.42
C PRO A 143 7.28 23.95 -10.67
N THR A 144 6.78 23.57 -11.84
CA THR A 144 5.37 23.67 -12.23
C THR A 144 4.51 22.51 -11.75
N ALA A 145 5.10 21.56 -11.00
CA ALA A 145 4.36 20.41 -10.47
C ALA A 145 3.23 20.85 -9.54
N ILE A 146 2.09 20.20 -9.65
CA ILE A 146 0.93 20.39 -8.75
C ILE A 146 0.27 19.05 -8.45
N ILE A 147 -0.34 18.95 -7.27
CA ILE A 147 -1.14 17.78 -6.89
C ILE A 147 -2.57 17.97 -7.38
N LEU A 148 -3.08 16.99 -8.11
CA LEU A 148 -4.44 16.95 -8.63
C LEU A 148 -5.22 15.79 -8.03
N ARG A 149 -6.52 15.98 -7.88
CA ARG A 149 -7.45 14.90 -7.56
C ARG A 149 -7.95 14.28 -8.86
N GLU A 150 -7.65 13.03 -9.08
CA GLU A 150 -7.98 12.30 -10.31
C GLU A 150 -8.41 10.87 -10.01
N THR A 151 -8.90 10.20 -11.03
CA THR A 151 -9.08 8.75 -11.00
C THR A 151 -7.72 8.09 -11.03
N ILE A 152 -7.46 7.23 -10.06
CA ILE A 152 -6.21 6.49 -9.91
C ILE A 152 -6.44 4.99 -10.15
N ASN A 153 -5.35 4.28 -10.45
CA ASN A 153 -5.34 2.84 -10.46
C ASN A 153 -5.20 2.30 -9.02
N TYR A 154 -5.59 1.04 -8.81
CA TYR A 154 -5.28 0.38 -7.55
C TYR A 154 -3.76 0.31 -7.39
N PRO A 155 -3.21 0.68 -6.22
CA PRO A 155 -1.79 0.51 -5.94
C PRO A 155 -1.43 -0.97 -6.10
N ARG A 156 -0.37 -1.21 -6.82
CA ARG A 156 0.21 -2.56 -7.01
C ARG A 156 1.24 -2.84 -5.94
#